data_8a87333d0dd8df3673b59c38a313b410
#
_entry.id   8a87333d0dd8df3673b59c38a313b410
#
_cell.length_a   1.000
_cell.length_b   1.000
_cell.length_c   1.000
_cell.angle_alpha   90.00
_cell.angle_beta   90.00
_cell.angle_gamma   90.00
#
_symmetry.space_group_name_H-M   'P 1'
#
loop_
_entity.id
_entity.type
_entity.pdbx_description
1 polymer ?
#
loop_
_entity_poly.entity_id
_entity_poly.type
_entity_poly.pdbx_seq_one_letter_code
_entity_poly.pdbx_strand_id
1 'polypeptide(L)'
;MAAKEVKFSVEARDKMLRGVDVLANAVKVTLGPKGRNVVIEKSFGAPRITKDGVSVAKEIELKDKFENMGAQMVREVASKTNDIAGDGTNTATVLAQAIVREGMKSVAAGMNPMDLKRGIDLAVHKVVEDVKGRSKPVSGSAEVAQVGIISANGDKEVGEKIAEAMEKVGKEGVITVEEAKGLEFELDVVEGMQFDRGYLSPYFITNPEKMTVELNDPYILIHEKKLSNLQSMLPILESVVQSGRPLLIIAEDIEGEALATLVVNKLRGGLKVAAVKAPGFGDRRKAMLEDIAILTKGEVVSEDLGIKLESVTLGMLGTAKRVTIDKDNTTIVDGAGEADAIKGRTEAIRQQIEVTTSDYDREKLQERLAKLAGGVAVIKVGGATEVEVKERKDRVDDALHATRAAVEEGIVPGGGTALLYASKALDGVTGANEDQTRGVDIVRRSLSALVRQIAQNAGHDGAVVAGKLLDGNDATIGFNASTDTYENLVTAGVIDPTKVVRTALQNAASVAGLLITTEAAVSELPEDKPAMPAMPGGGMGGMDF
;
A
#
# COMPACT_ATOMS: atom_id res chain seq x y z
N MET A 1 29.58 20.56 5.56
CA MET A 1 28.63 20.09 4.52
C MET A 1 29.45 19.38 3.46
N ALA A 2 29.06 18.17 3.05
CA ALA A 2 29.74 17.47 1.97
C ALA A 2 29.63 18.27 0.66
N ALA A 3 30.71 18.24 -0.16
CA ALA A 3 30.70 18.88 -1.47
C ALA A 3 29.60 18.25 -2.37
N LYS A 4 29.03 19.05 -3.26
CA LYS A 4 27.96 18.62 -4.17
C LYS A 4 28.49 18.59 -5.61
N GLU A 5 28.06 17.56 -6.35
CA GLU A 5 28.17 17.49 -7.81
C GLU A 5 26.87 17.97 -8.42
N VAL A 6 26.94 18.81 -9.44
CA VAL A 6 25.76 19.32 -10.15
C VAL A 6 25.89 18.98 -11.62
N LYS A 7 24.85 18.35 -12.16
CA LYS A 7 24.70 18.06 -13.59
C LYS A 7 23.53 18.82 -14.16
N PHE A 8 23.67 19.25 -15.40
CA PHE A 8 22.69 20.10 -16.07
C PHE A 8 22.19 19.48 -17.36
N SER A 9 21.00 19.91 -17.77
CA SER A 9 20.45 19.73 -19.10
C SER A 9 20.45 18.25 -19.54
N VAL A 10 21.02 17.95 -20.70
CA VAL A 10 21.03 16.61 -21.33
C VAL A 10 21.74 15.59 -20.43
N GLU A 11 22.89 15.95 -19.82
CA GLU A 11 23.65 15.01 -19.00
C GLU A 11 22.85 14.54 -17.77
N ALA A 12 22.16 15.46 -17.10
CA ALA A 12 21.31 15.13 -15.95
C ALA A 12 20.14 14.23 -16.38
N ARG A 13 19.44 14.61 -17.46
CA ARG A 13 18.28 13.87 -17.98
C ARG A 13 18.63 12.47 -18.46
N ASP A 14 19.73 12.30 -19.20
CA ASP A 14 20.14 10.99 -19.71
C ASP A 14 20.49 10.01 -18.59
N LYS A 15 21.16 10.49 -17.54
CA LYS A 15 21.46 9.65 -16.36
C LYS A 15 20.18 9.23 -15.63
N MET A 16 19.29 10.19 -15.35
CA MET A 16 18.02 9.87 -14.70
C MET A 16 17.17 8.90 -15.55
N LEU A 17 17.13 9.09 -16.89
CA LEU A 17 16.41 8.17 -17.79
C LEU A 17 16.97 6.74 -17.73
N ARG A 18 18.30 6.57 -17.65
CA ARG A 18 18.90 5.24 -17.46
C ARG A 18 18.45 4.60 -16.16
N GLY A 19 18.38 5.36 -15.07
CA GLY A 19 17.88 4.86 -13.80
C GLY A 19 16.42 4.42 -13.88
N VAL A 20 15.57 5.23 -14.51
CA VAL A 20 14.17 4.88 -14.83
C VAL A 20 14.10 3.56 -15.60
N ASP A 21 14.95 3.43 -16.63
CA ASP A 21 14.96 2.25 -17.49
C ASP A 21 15.41 0.99 -16.76
N VAL A 22 16.43 1.07 -15.93
CA VAL A 22 16.92 -0.08 -15.15
C VAL A 22 15.82 -0.62 -14.23
N LEU A 23 15.20 0.28 -13.44
CA LEU A 23 14.15 -0.13 -12.51
C LEU A 23 12.91 -0.65 -13.26
N ALA A 24 12.40 0.09 -14.23
CA ALA A 24 11.21 -0.30 -14.96
C ALA A 24 11.41 -1.60 -15.75
N ASN A 25 12.60 -1.86 -16.31
CA ASN A 25 12.91 -3.10 -17.00
C ASN A 25 12.93 -4.30 -16.04
N ALA A 26 13.35 -4.13 -14.80
CA ALA A 26 13.31 -5.19 -13.79
C ALA A 26 11.87 -5.49 -13.33
N VAL A 27 11.04 -4.45 -13.17
CA VAL A 27 9.65 -4.62 -12.74
C VAL A 27 8.76 -5.20 -13.86
N LYS A 28 8.84 -4.69 -15.08
CA LYS A 28 7.91 -5.06 -16.18
C LYS A 28 7.96 -6.53 -16.62
N VAL A 29 9.05 -7.26 -16.29
CA VAL A 29 9.15 -8.70 -16.62
C VAL A 29 8.16 -9.55 -15.83
N THR A 30 7.64 -9.04 -14.73
CA THR A 30 6.66 -9.72 -13.88
C THR A 30 5.21 -9.48 -14.32
N LEU A 31 4.98 -8.53 -15.25
CA LEU A 31 3.64 -8.09 -15.65
C LEU A 31 2.88 -9.13 -16.48
N GLY A 32 1.62 -9.33 -16.09
CA GLY A 32 0.66 -10.19 -16.81
C GLY A 32 0.77 -11.68 -16.48
N PRO A 33 -0.14 -12.52 -17.02
CA PRO A 33 -0.27 -13.94 -16.63
C PRO A 33 0.97 -14.77 -16.99
N LYS A 34 1.71 -14.39 -18.04
CA LYS A 34 2.99 -15.03 -18.43
C LYS A 34 4.21 -14.24 -17.96
N GLY A 35 4.02 -13.31 -17.00
CA GLY A 35 5.11 -12.63 -16.30
C GLY A 35 5.99 -13.61 -15.51
N ARG A 36 7.28 -13.27 -15.38
CA ARG A 36 8.29 -14.13 -14.76
C ARG A 36 8.73 -13.59 -13.39
N ASN A 37 9.28 -14.46 -12.58
CA ASN A 37 9.82 -14.10 -11.28
C ASN A 37 11.10 -13.28 -11.39
N VAL A 38 11.31 -12.42 -10.41
CA VAL A 38 12.58 -11.75 -10.13
C VAL A 38 13.19 -12.37 -8.87
N VAL A 39 14.50 -12.63 -8.90
CA VAL A 39 15.26 -13.14 -7.77
C VAL A 39 16.00 -11.97 -7.12
N ILE A 40 15.83 -11.80 -5.83
CA ILE A 40 16.42 -10.71 -5.05
C ILE A 40 17.37 -11.32 -4.03
N GLU A 41 18.63 -10.85 -4.01
CA GLU A 41 19.61 -11.22 -3.00
C GLU A 41 19.18 -10.67 -1.63
N LYS A 42 19.38 -11.44 -0.58
CA LYS A 42 19.21 -11.01 0.82
C LYS A 42 20.55 -11.06 1.54
N SER A 43 20.81 -10.07 2.40
CA SER A 43 22.03 -10.03 3.21
C SER A 43 22.19 -11.25 4.12
N PHE A 44 21.07 -11.87 4.51
CA PHE A 44 21.02 -13.09 5.32
C PHE A 44 19.87 -13.97 4.85
N GLY A 45 20.12 -15.29 4.76
CA GLY A 45 19.12 -16.28 4.36
C GLY A 45 19.10 -16.57 2.86
N ALA A 46 18.04 -17.24 2.40
CA ALA A 46 17.85 -17.58 0.98
C ALA A 46 17.42 -16.36 0.16
N PRO A 47 17.78 -16.29 -1.14
CA PRO A 47 17.25 -15.27 -2.03
C PRO A 47 15.73 -15.25 -2.05
N ARG A 48 15.13 -14.05 -2.11
CA ARG A 48 13.68 -13.88 -2.27
C ARG A 48 13.32 -14.02 -3.74
N ILE A 49 12.28 -14.79 -4.02
CA ILE A 49 11.68 -14.90 -5.36
C ILE A 49 10.31 -14.23 -5.28
N THR A 50 10.05 -13.29 -6.20
CA THR A 50 8.80 -12.53 -6.20
C THR A 50 8.36 -12.11 -7.60
N LYS A 51 7.05 -11.90 -7.78
CA LYS A 51 6.44 -11.21 -8.91
C LYS A 51 5.88 -9.84 -8.52
N ASP A 52 5.89 -9.51 -7.22
CA ASP A 52 5.39 -8.23 -6.75
C ASP A 52 6.31 -7.09 -7.20
N GLY A 53 5.73 -6.15 -7.96
CA GLY A 53 6.46 -5.02 -8.54
C GLY A 53 6.98 -4.03 -7.50
N VAL A 54 6.28 -3.84 -6.39
CA VAL A 54 6.74 -2.92 -5.34
C VAL A 54 7.94 -3.48 -4.60
N SER A 55 7.95 -4.78 -4.30
CA SER A 55 9.09 -5.46 -3.71
C SER A 55 10.33 -5.38 -4.60
N VAL A 56 10.16 -5.63 -5.92
CA VAL A 56 11.27 -5.49 -6.89
C VAL A 56 11.77 -4.05 -6.94
N ALA A 57 10.88 -3.05 -7.01
CA ALA A 57 11.25 -1.65 -7.10
C ALA A 57 12.00 -1.15 -5.85
N LYS A 58 11.62 -1.61 -4.66
CA LYS A 58 12.25 -1.22 -3.39
C LYS A 58 13.70 -1.70 -3.26
N GLU A 59 14.05 -2.84 -3.86
CA GLU A 59 15.39 -3.43 -3.74
C GLU A 59 16.39 -2.88 -4.77
N ILE A 60 15.93 -2.09 -5.77
CA ILE A 60 16.82 -1.55 -6.78
C ILE A 60 17.48 -0.27 -6.28
N GLU A 61 18.79 -0.36 -6.07
CA GLU A 61 19.66 0.76 -5.77
C GLU A 61 20.85 0.76 -6.72
N LEU A 62 21.13 1.91 -7.34
CA LEU A 62 22.14 2.04 -8.37
C LEU A 62 23.39 2.75 -7.84
N LYS A 63 24.55 2.32 -8.29
CA LYS A 63 25.85 2.87 -7.85
C LYS A 63 26.04 4.33 -8.27
N ASP A 64 25.64 4.69 -9.51
CA ASP A 64 25.66 6.08 -9.97
C ASP A 64 24.50 6.84 -9.32
N LYS A 65 24.82 7.89 -8.56
CA LYS A 65 23.84 8.63 -7.78
C LYS A 65 22.77 9.33 -8.63
N PHE A 66 23.11 9.79 -9.84
CA PHE A 66 22.17 10.43 -10.74
C PHE A 66 21.24 9.41 -11.43
N GLU A 67 21.78 8.25 -11.81
CA GLU A 67 20.95 7.14 -12.27
C GLU A 67 20.02 6.67 -11.14
N ASN A 68 20.55 6.59 -9.91
CA ASN A 68 19.77 6.20 -8.75
C ASN A 68 18.62 7.18 -8.43
N MET A 69 18.82 8.49 -8.64
CA MET A 69 17.72 9.47 -8.52
C MET A 69 16.56 9.13 -9.48
N GLY A 70 16.86 8.80 -10.74
CA GLY A 70 15.83 8.38 -11.70
C GLY A 70 15.10 7.10 -11.28
N ALA A 71 15.85 6.10 -10.80
CA ALA A 71 15.28 4.87 -10.26
C ALA A 71 14.40 5.15 -9.03
N GLN A 72 14.85 5.98 -8.09
CA GLN A 72 14.08 6.33 -6.89
C GLN A 72 12.78 7.07 -7.21
N MET A 73 12.75 7.94 -8.21
CA MET A 73 11.51 8.60 -8.63
C MET A 73 10.47 7.61 -9.16
N VAL A 74 10.88 6.59 -9.92
CA VAL A 74 9.95 5.54 -10.36
C VAL A 74 9.57 4.60 -9.20
N ARG A 75 10.48 4.34 -8.26
CA ARG A 75 10.15 3.63 -7.02
C ARG A 75 9.06 4.35 -6.23
N GLU A 76 9.11 5.68 -6.17
CA GLU A 76 8.06 6.49 -5.53
C GLU A 76 6.70 6.33 -6.22
N VAL A 77 6.68 6.27 -7.57
CA VAL A 77 5.44 5.96 -8.33
C VAL A 77 4.85 4.62 -7.92
N ALA A 78 5.69 3.58 -7.87
CA ALA A 78 5.26 2.23 -7.50
C ALA A 78 4.71 2.21 -6.06
N SER A 79 5.45 2.77 -5.11
CA SER A 79 5.06 2.82 -3.69
C SER A 79 3.77 3.61 -3.48
N LYS A 80 3.66 4.81 -4.07
CA LYS A 80 2.48 5.66 -3.93
C LYS A 80 1.23 5.05 -4.57
N THR A 81 1.39 4.32 -5.66
CA THR A 81 0.26 3.61 -6.30
C THR A 81 -0.23 2.48 -5.40
N ASN A 82 0.69 1.71 -4.81
CA ASN A 82 0.37 0.70 -3.82
C ASN A 82 -0.34 1.29 -2.60
N ASP A 83 0.16 2.40 -2.06
CA ASP A 83 -0.43 3.07 -0.89
C ASP A 83 -1.88 3.52 -1.10
N ILE A 84 -2.23 3.97 -2.32
CA ILE A 84 -3.56 4.53 -2.63
C ILE A 84 -4.54 3.45 -3.10
N ALA A 85 -4.08 2.52 -3.93
CA ALA A 85 -4.93 1.53 -4.60
C ALA A 85 -4.64 0.08 -4.20
N GLY A 86 -3.56 -0.16 -3.47
CA GLY A 86 -3.13 -1.46 -2.97
C GLY A 86 -2.61 -2.41 -4.06
N ASP A 87 -2.67 -1.99 -5.32
CA ASP A 87 -2.22 -2.74 -6.50
C ASP A 87 -1.84 -1.76 -7.62
N GLY A 88 -1.41 -2.27 -8.80
CA GLY A 88 -1.10 -1.47 -9.99
C GLY A 88 0.32 -0.93 -10.04
N THR A 89 1.22 -1.42 -9.20
CA THR A 89 2.64 -1.01 -9.14
C THR A 89 3.37 -1.24 -10.46
N ASN A 90 3.17 -2.40 -11.08
CA ASN A 90 3.72 -2.74 -12.39
C ASN A 90 3.17 -1.83 -13.49
N THR A 91 1.85 -1.61 -13.47
CA THR A 91 1.14 -0.73 -14.39
C THR A 91 1.69 0.69 -14.34
N ALA A 92 1.80 1.26 -13.14
CA ALA A 92 2.31 2.62 -12.92
C ALA A 92 3.78 2.76 -13.38
N THR A 93 4.61 1.75 -13.10
CA THR A 93 6.03 1.73 -13.48
C THR A 93 6.20 1.71 -15.00
N VAL A 94 5.44 0.87 -15.70
CA VAL A 94 5.48 0.78 -17.17
C VAL A 94 5.00 2.07 -17.82
N LEU A 95 3.92 2.67 -17.31
CA LEU A 95 3.40 3.95 -17.79
C LEU A 95 4.39 5.09 -17.55
N ALA A 96 5.01 5.16 -16.35
CA ALA A 96 6.01 6.17 -16.03
C ALA A 96 7.20 6.09 -17.00
N GLN A 97 7.74 4.90 -17.24
CA GLN A 97 8.81 4.70 -18.23
C GLN A 97 8.40 5.16 -19.63
N ALA A 98 7.20 4.80 -20.06
CA ALA A 98 6.71 5.16 -21.40
C ALA A 98 6.57 6.68 -21.57
N ILE A 99 5.96 7.36 -20.59
CA ILE A 99 5.76 8.82 -20.62
C ILE A 99 7.10 9.54 -20.56
N VAL A 100 8.02 9.13 -19.67
CA VAL A 100 9.36 9.72 -19.57
C VAL A 100 10.13 9.58 -20.86
N ARG A 101 10.15 8.38 -21.46
CA ARG A 101 10.87 8.13 -22.73
C ARG A 101 10.35 8.99 -23.88
N GLU A 102 9.02 9.07 -24.05
CA GLU A 102 8.43 9.92 -25.09
C GLU A 102 8.61 11.41 -24.81
N GLY A 103 8.50 11.82 -23.53
CA GLY A 103 8.72 13.21 -23.11
C GLY A 103 10.16 13.67 -23.34
N MET A 104 11.14 12.85 -22.95
CA MET A 104 12.58 13.19 -23.13
C MET A 104 12.96 13.34 -24.60
N LYS A 105 12.35 12.57 -25.53
CA LYS A 105 12.54 12.77 -26.98
C LYS A 105 12.05 14.15 -27.42
N SER A 106 10.92 14.60 -26.92
CA SER A 106 10.34 15.90 -27.24
C SER A 106 11.17 17.06 -26.67
N VAL A 107 11.68 16.91 -25.45
CA VAL A 107 12.61 17.89 -24.84
C VAL A 107 13.93 17.96 -25.63
N ALA A 108 14.48 16.82 -26.02
CA ALA A 108 15.69 16.77 -26.86
C ALA A 108 15.48 17.41 -28.25
N ALA A 109 14.24 17.40 -28.76
CA ALA A 109 13.85 18.10 -29.98
C ALA A 109 13.65 19.61 -29.79
N GLY A 110 13.88 20.17 -28.59
CA GLY A 110 13.81 21.60 -28.29
C GLY A 110 12.44 22.11 -27.86
N MET A 111 11.48 21.24 -27.58
CA MET A 111 10.15 21.65 -27.08
C MET A 111 10.21 22.09 -25.62
N ASN A 112 9.32 23.03 -25.24
CA ASN A 112 9.27 23.57 -23.90
C ASN A 112 8.77 22.52 -22.88
N PRO A 113 9.60 22.08 -21.92
CA PRO A 113 9.22 21.03 -20.97
C PRO A 113 7.99 21.36 -20.11
N MET A 114 7.80 22.64 -19.76
CA MET A 114 6.68 23.08 -18.95
C MET A 114 5.35 23.01 -19.72
N ASP A 115 5.37 23.31 -21.02
CA ASP A 115 4.20 23.19 -21.88
C ASP A 115 3.91 21.72 -22.20
N LEU A 116 4.94 20.90 -22.43
CA LEU A 116 4.78 19.44 -22.53
C LEU A 116 4.06 18.88 -21.30
N LYS A 117 4.48 19.29 -20.09
CA LYS A 117 3.84 18.87 -18.84
C LYS A 117 2.37 19.29 -18.78
N ARG A 118 2.02 20.53 -19.14
CA ARG A 118 0.62 21.00 -19.19
C ARG A 118 -0.23 20.15 -20.14
N GLY A 119 0.33 19.78 -21.28
CA GLY A 119 -0.33 18.88 -22.23
C GLY A 119 -0.51 17.47 -21.70
N ILE A 120 0.48 16.94 -20.98
CA ILE A 120 0.38 15.65 -20.28
C ILE A 120 -0.73 15.69 -19.22
N ASP A 121 -0.76 16.73 -18.40
CA ASP A 121 -1.78 16.90 -17.35
C ASP A 121 -3.20 16.96 -17.96
N LEU A 122 -3.38 17.72 -19.06
CA LEU A 122 -4.65 17.78 -19.81
C LEU A 122 -5.07 16.41 -20.32
N ALA A 123 -4.17 15.66 -20.94
CA ALA A 123 -4.45 14.34 -21.49
C ALA A 123 -4.83 13.33 -20.40
N VAL A 124 -4.09 13.32 -19.28
CA VAL A 124 -4.37 12.43 -18.14
C VAL A 124 -5.77 12.70 -17.57
N HIS A 125 -6.15 13.97 -17.42
CA HIS A 125 -7.49 14.31 -16.95
C HIS A 125 -8.56 13.71 -17.86
N LYS A 126 -8.42 13.87 -19.19
CA LYS A 126 -9.37 13.35 -20.18
C LYS A 126 -9.43 11.81 -20.18
N VAL A 127 -8.30 11.14 -20.09
CA VAL A 127 -8.24 9.68 -20.02
C VAL A 127 -8.90 9.16 -18.74
N VAL A 128 -8.65 9.81 -17.60
CA VAL A 128 -9.27 9.42 -16.32
C VAL A 128 -10.79 9.60 -16.35
N GLU A 129 -11.30 10.69 -16.96
CA GLU A 129 -12.73 10.88 -17.18
C GLU A 129 -13.34 9.75 -18.03
N ASP A 130 -12.67 9.37 -19.13
CA ASP A 130 -13.12 8.29 -20.03
C ASP A 130 -13.12 6.93 -19.32
N VAL A 131 -12.03 6.59 -18.61
CA VAL A 131 -11.92 5.33 -17.85
C VAL A 131 -13.01 5.23 -16.79
N LYS A 132 -13.26 6.32 -16.04
CA LYS A 132 -14.35 6.38 -15.04
C LYS A 132 -15.72 6.23 -15.70
N GLY A 133 -15.93 6.85 -16.86
CA GLY A 133 -17.19 6.77 -17.60
C GLY A 133 -17.50 5.36 -18.13
N ARG A 134 -16.48 4.53 -18.32
CA ARG A 134 -16.61 3.12 -18.76
C ARG A 134 -16.66 2.13 -17.60
N SER A 135 -16.47 2.60 -16.38
CA SER A 135 -16.46 1.74 -15.19
C SER A 135 -17.82 1.08 -14.97
N LYS A 136 -17.81 -0.21 -14.66
CA LYS A 136 -18.99 -0.98 -14.28
C LYS A 136 -18.93 -1.27 -12.78
N PRO A 137 -19.98 -0.94 -12.00
CA PRO A 137 -19.99 -1.25 -10.58
C PRO A 137 -19.96 -2.76 -10.35
N VAL A 138 -19.24 -3.18 -9.31
CA VAL A 138 -19.22 -4.56 -8.83
C VAL A 138 -20.41 -4.78 -7.92
N SER A 139 -21.29 -5.70 -8.27
CA SER A 139 -22.57 -5.91 -7.58
C SER A 139 -22.73 -7.28 -6.94
N GLY A 140 -21.90 -8.26 -7.27
CA GLY A 140 -22.07 -9.64 -6.81
C GLY A 140 -20.79 -10.30 -6.33
N SER A 141 -20.95 -11.34 -5.48
CA SER A 141 -19.85 -12.15 -4.94
C SER A 141 -19.01 -12.82 -6.06
N ALA A 142 -19.64 -13.19 -7.17
CA ALA A 142 -18.93 -13.76 -8.33
C ALA A 142 -17.98 -12.77 -9.01
N GLU A 143 -18.37 -11.49 -9.15
CA GLU A 143 -17.51 -10.45 -9.71
C GLU A 143 -16.36 -10.09 -8.74
N VAL A 144 -16.65 -10.07 -7.45
CA VAL A 144 -15.64 -9.92 -6.38
C VAL A 144 -14.60 -11.03 -6.48
N ALA A 145 -15.04 -12.28 -6.60
CA ALA A 145 -14.16 -13.45 -6.76
C ALA A 145 -13.30 -13.33 -8.03
N GLN A 146 -13.87 -12.87 -9.16
CA GLN A 146 -13.12 -12.69 -10.42
C GLN A 146 -11.99 -11.67 -10.28
N VAL A 147 -12.24 -10.52 -9.63
CA VAL A 147 -11.19 -9.54 -9.36
C VAL A 147 -10.07 -10.16 -8.52
N GLY A 148 -10.45 -10.87 -7.43
CA GLY A 148 -9.49 -11.56 -6.57
C GLY A 148 -8.66 -12.60 -7.31
N ILE A 149 -9.29 -13.40 -8.20
CA ILE A 149 -8.61 -14.40 -9.03
C ILE A 149 -7.58 -13.75 -9.95
N ILE A 150 -7.95 -12.67 -10.64
CA ILE A 150 -7.05 -11.99 -11.58
C ILE A 150 -5.87 -11.37 -10.85
N SER A 151 -6.11 -10.65 -9.76
CA SER A 151 -5.05 -10.03 -8.97
C SER A 151 -4.13 -11.08 -8.30
N ALA A 152 -4.69 -12.26 -7.96
CA ALA A 152 -3.93 -13.40 -7.46
C ALA A 152 -3.25 -14.24 -8.58
N ASN A 153 -3.04 -13.70 -9.77
CA ASN A 153 -2.42 -14.40 -10.91
C ASN A 153 -3.16 -15.69 -11.36
N GLY A 154 -4.49 -15.71 -11.26
CA GLY A 154 -5.34 -16.81 -11.67
C GLY A 154 -5.61 -17.87 -10.59
N ASP A 155 -5.21 -17.60 -9.35
CA ASP A 155 -5.47 -18.47 -8.20
C ASP A 155 -6.93 -18.37 -7.76
N LYS A 156 -7.73 -19.40 -8.10
CA LYS A 156 -9.16 -19.45 -7.82
C LYS A 156 -9.46 -19.52 -6.32
N GLU A 157 -8.66 -20.28 -5.58
CA GLU A 157 -8.85 -20.47 -4.14
C GLU A 157 -8.74 -19.13 -3.40
N VAL A 158 -7.76 -18.29 -3.76
CA VAL A 158 -7.58 -16.96 -3.21
C VAL A 158 -8.79 -16.06 -3.49
N GLY A 159 -9.25 -15.99 -4.76
CA GLY A 159 -10.37 -15.15 -5.12
C GLY A 159 -11.68 -15.55 -4.46
N GLU A 160 -11.95 -16.87 -4.37
CA GLU A 160 -13.14 -17.42 -3.70
C GLU A 160 -13.11 -17.12 -2.19
N LYS A 161 -11.95 -17.26 -1.54
CA LYS A 161 -11.80 -16.95 -0.11
C LYS A 161 -11.96 -15.48 0.21
N ILE A 162 -11.47 -14.57 -0.65
CA ILE A 162 -11.70 -13.14 -0.50
C ILE A 162 -13.18 -12.80 -0.65
N ALA A 163 -13.87 -13.37 -1.65
CA ALA A 163 -15.30 -13.14 -1.83
C ALA A 163 -16.13 -13.67 -0.64
N GLU A 164 -15.81 -14.87 -0.14
CA GLU A 164 -16.41 -15.43 1.07
C GLU A 164 -16.18 -14.55 2.30
N ALA A 165 -14.96 -14.03 2.47
CA ALA A 165 -14.64 -13.10 3.55
C ALA A 165 -15.46 -11.81 3.46
N MET A 166 -15.53 -11.19 2.28
CA MET A 166 -16.32 -9.96 2.06
C MET A 166 -17.82 -10.17 2.25
N GLU A 167 -18.33 -11.34 1.92
CA GLU A 167 -19.74 -11.68 2.17
C GLU A 167 -20.05 -11.78 3.67
N LYS A 168 -19.12 -12.38 4.45
CA LYS A 168 -19.29 -12.56 5.90
C LYS A 168 -19.20 -11.24 6.69
N VAL A 169 -18.25 -10.38 6.34
CA VAL A 169 -18.03 -9.12 7.09
C VAL A 169 -18.67 -7.89 6.43
N GLY A 170 -19.19 -8.03 5.21
CA GLY A 170 -19.78 -6.93 4.44
C GLY A 170 -18.75 -6.05 3.75
N LYS A 171 -19.23 -5.06 2.96
CA LYS A 171 -18.37 -4.19 2.14
C LYS A 171 -17.43 -3.31 2.96
N GLU A 172 -17.87 -2.87 4.13
CA GLU A 172 -17.11 -2.04 5.09
C GLU A 172 -16.33 -2.90 6.11
N GLY A 173 -16.44 -4.22 6.02
CA GLY A 173 -15.83 -5.14 6.96
C GLY A 173 -14.31 -5.23 6.82
N VAL A 174 -13.66 -5.55 7.91
CA VAL A 174 -12.20 -5.69 7.96
C VAL A 174 -11.81 -7.12 7.61
N ILE A 175 -10.86 -7.25 6.69
CA ILE A 175 -10.26 -8.54 6.32
C ILE A 175 -8.76 -8.41 6.52
N THR A 176 -8.16 -9.35 7.23
CA THR A 176 -6.71 -9.44 7.46
C THR A 176 -6.17 -10.76 6.91
N VAL A 177 -4.89 -10.78 6.57
CA VAL A 177 -4.22 -11.97 6.06
C VAL A 177 -3.12 -12.38 7.02
N GLU A 178 -3.18 -13.63 7.49
CA GLU A 178 -2.23 -14.21 8.43
C GLU A 178 -1.54 -15.45 7.87
N GLU A 179 -0.43 -15.83 8.46
CA GLU A 179 0.25 -17.07 8.15
C GLU A 179 -0.40 -18.23 8.93
N ALA A 180 -0.80 -19.29 8.22
CA ALA A 180 -1.26 -20.53 8.84
C ALA A 180 -0.09 -21.42 9.24
N LYS A 181 -0.32 -22.29 10.22
CA LYS A 181 0.62 -23.36 10.57
C LYS A 181 0.46 -24.61 9.68
N GLY A 182 -0.64 -24.67 8.93
CA GLY A 182 -1.02 -25.76 8.04
C GLY A 182 -0.67 -25.50 6.58
N LEU A 183 -1.11 -26.42 5.70
CA LEU A 183 -0.88 -26.32 4.26
C LEU A 183 -2.02 -25.58 3.53
N GLU A 184 -3.22 -25.57 4.12
CA GLU A 184 -4.46 -25.11 3.50
C GLU A 184 -4.79 -23.66 3.86
N PHE A 185 -5.66 -23.05 3.05
CA PHE A 185 -6.28 -21.77 3.36
C PHE A 185 -7.46 -21.97 4.32
N GLU A 186 -7.47 -21.19 5.39
CA GLU A 186 -8.57 -21.14 6.34
C GLU A 186 -9.16 -19.73 6.38
N LEU A 187 -10.47 -19.62 6.63
CA LEU A 187 -11.16 -18.35 6.84
C LEU A 187 -11.89 -18.39 8.16
N ASP A 188 -11.42 -17.57 9.10
CA ASP A 188 -12.08 -17.36 10.39
C ASP A 188 -12.72 -15.97 10.43
N VAL A 189 -13.83 -15.84 11.13
CA VAL A 189 -14.40 -14.55 11.50
C VAL A 189 -14.33 -14.43 13.02
N VAL A 190 -13.64 -13.40 13.46
CA VAL A 190 -13.35 -13.17 14.89
C VAL A 190 -13.85 -11.80 15.33
N GLU A 191 -14.03 -11.62 16.63
CA GLU A 191 -14.33 -10.31 17.20
C GLU A 191 -13.16 -9.34 16.96
N GLY A 192 -13.44 -8.16 16.44
CA GLY A 192 -12.40 -7.20 16.11
C GLY A 192 -12.95 -5.94 15.48
N MET A 193 -12.11 -4.94 15.33
CA MET A 193 -12.46 -3.70 14.64
C MET A 193 -11.23 -2.98 14.08
N GLN A 194 -11.46 -2.12 13.10
CA GLN A 194 -10.47 -1.18 12.59
C GLN A 194 -10.94 0.26 12.79
N PHE A 195 -10.01 1.15 13.10
CA PHE A 195 -10.26 2.59 13.15
C PHE A 195 -9.14 3.39 12.49
N ASP A 196 -9.49 4.58 11.99
CA ASP A 196 -8.64 5.43 11.14
C ASP A 196 -7.66 6.25 11.98
N ARG A 197 -6.69 5.59 12.60
CA ARG A 197 -5.56 6.20 13.31
C ARG A 197 -4.36 5.26 13.21
N GLY A 198 -3.29 5.75 12.60
CA GLY A 198 -2.03 5.03 12.50
C GLY A 198 -1.09 5.32 13.67
N TYR A 199 0.12 4.77 13.61
CA TYR A 199 1.14 4.96 14.64
C TYR A 199 1.59 6.42 14.73
N LEU A 200 1.82 6.89 15.96
CA LEU A 200 2.28 8.26 16.23
C LEU A 200 3.74 8.51 15.83
N SER A 201 4.52 7.46 15.65
CA SER A 201 5.92 7.57 15.25
C SER A 201 6.35 6.38 14.42
N PRO A 202 7.08 6.59 13.30
CA PRO A 202 7.67 5.50 12.51
C PRO A 202 8.65 4.63 13.31
N TYR A 203 9.18 5.14 14.40
CA TYR A 203 10.05 4.37 15.28
C TYR A 203 9.35 3.23 16.03
N PHE A 204 8.01 3.20 16.03
CA PHE A 204 7.25 2.05 16.55
C PHE A 204 7.19 0.86 15.59
N ILE A 205 7.52 1.03 14.32
CA ILE A 205 7.48 -0.01 13.29
C ILE A 205 8.25 -1.25 13.76
N THR A 206 7.62 -2.41 13.61
CA THR A 206 8.20 -3.74 13.89
C THR A 206 8.49 -4.51 12.60
N ASN A 207 7.77 -4.20 11.52
CA ASN A 207 7.97 -4.77 10.19
C ASN A 207 8.33 -3.66 9.18
N PRO A 208 9.65 -3.43 8.94
CA PRO A 208 10.09 -2.37 8.03
C PRO A 208 9.70 -2.60 6.57
N GLU A 209 9.54 -3.84 6.13
CA GLU A 209 9.17 -4.17 4.74
C GLU A 209 7.74 -3.68 4.43
N LYS A 210 6.81 -3.88 5.37
CA LYS A 210 5.40 -3.45 5.26
C LYS A 210 5.13 -2.09 5.89
N MET A 211 6.10 -1.47 6.55
CA MET A 211 5.95 -0.22 7.32
C MET A 211 4.83 -0.32 8.35
N THR A 212 4.69 -1.47 9.02
CA THR A 212 3.65 -1.75 10.01
C THR A 212 4.21 -2.06 11.39
N VAL A 213 3.37 -1.85 12.39
CA VAL A 213 3.57 -2.34 13.76
C VAL A 213 2.69 -3.57 13.95
N GLU A 214 3.28 -4.69 14.36
CA GLU A 214 2.56 -5.91 14.70
C GLU A 214 2.82 -6.24 16.18
N LEU A 215 1.75 -6.30 16.98
CA LEU A 215 1.79 -6.65 18.39
C LEU A 215 0.98 -7.92 18.60
N ASN A 216 1.63 -8.98 19.08
CA ASN A 216 0.98 -10.25 19.39
C ASN A 216 0.69 -10.34 20.89
N ASP A 217 -0.53 -10.72 21.24
CA ASP A 217 -1.04 -10.79 22.61
C ASP A 217 -0.81 -9.50 23.43
N PRO A 218 -1.08 -8.28 22.87
CA PRO A 218 -0.79 -7.04 23.54
C PRO A 218 -1.74 -6.76 24.71
N TYR A 219 -1.24 -5.99 25.67
CA TYR A 219 -2.09 -5.17 26.52
C TYR A 219 -2.50 -3.89 25.78
N ILE A 220 -3.69 -3.37 26.06
CA ILE A 220 -4.25 -2.17 25.44
C ILE A 220 -4.65 -1.20 26.53
N LEU A 221 -3.92 -0.10 26.65
CA LEU A 221 -4.28 1.01 27.55
C LEU A 221 -5.14 2.00 26.77
N ILE A 222 -6.36 2.25 27.26
CA ILE A 222 -7.33 3.15 26.67
C ILE A 222 -7.48 4.37 27.57
N HIS A 223 -7.01 5.53 27.12
CA HIS A 223 -7.01 6.76 27.92
C HIS A 223 -7.78 7.89 27.21
N GLU A 224 -8.65 8.57 27.94
CA GLU A 224 -9.51 9.61 27.37
C GLU A 224 -8.76 10.89 27.01
N LYS A 225 -7.76 11.29 27.83
CA LYS A 225 -7.05 12.56 27.73
C LYS A 225 -5.71 12.44 27.00
N LYS A 226 -5.08 13.59 26.79
CA LYS A 226 -3.70 13.67 26.28
C LYS A 226 -2.68 13.17 27.30
N LEU A 227 -1.60 12.57 26.78
CA LEU A 227 -0.44 12.14 27.55
C LEU A 227 0.78 12.97 27.12
N SER A 228 1.22 13.89 27.98
CA SER A 228 2.40 14.73 27.72
C SER A 228 3.61 14.34 28.58
N ASN A 229 3.36 13.66 29.72
CA ASN A 229 4.41 13.15 30.58
C ASN A 229 4.11 11.70 31.01
N LEU A 230 5.15 10.89 31.26
CA LEU A 230 4.99 9.48 31.60
C LEU A 230 4.94 9.20 33.11
N GLN A 231 5.09 10.19 33.97
CA GLN A 231 5.26 9.97 35.39
C GLN A 231 4.04 9.25 35.98
N SER A 232 2.84 9.61 35.55
CA SER A 232 1.58 8.94 35.97
C SER A 232 1.43 7.52 35.38
N MET A 233 2.17 7.17 34.34
CA MET A 233 2.14 5.85 33.72
C MET A 233 3.22 4.90 34.22
N LEU A 234 4.22 5.36 34.96
CA LEU A 234 5.36 4.53 35.35
C LEU A 234 4.94 3.21 36.03
N PRO A 235 3.98 3.17 36.97
CA PRO A 235 3.59 1.93 37.64
C PRO A 235 3.04 0.88 36.66
N ILE A 236 2.22 1.30 35.67
CA ILE A 236 1.65 0.37 34.70
C ILE A 236 2.69 -0.06 33.67
N LEU A 237 3.59 0.85 33.24
CA LEU A 237 4.67 0.51 32.32
C LEU A 237 5.64 -0.52 32.92
N GLU A 238 6.00 -0.38 34.20
CA GLU A 238 6.82 -1.35 34.94
C GLU A 238 6.15 -2.72 35.00
N SER A 239 4.85 -2.75 35.30
CA SER A 239 4.07 -3.99 35.31
C SER A 239 4.00 -4.67 33.93
N VAL A 240 3.85 -3.89 32.86
CA VAL A 240 3.86 -4.40 31.48
C VAL A 240 5.24 -4.95 31.12
N VAL A 241 6.33 -4.25 31.46
CA VAL A 241 7.70 -4.73 31.22
C VAL A 241 7.94 -6.06 31.94
N GLN A 242 7.51 -6.18 33.20
CA GLN A 242 7.65 -7.44 33.96
C GLN A 242 6.85 -8.59 33.35
N SER A 243 5.71 -8.31 32.71
CA SER A 243 4.91 -9.34 32.03
C SER A 243 5.54 -9.84 30.73
N GLY A 244 6.46 -9.07 30.11
CA GLY A 244 7.08 -9.35 28.81
C GLY A 244 6.17 -9.19 27.60
N ARG A 245 4.87 -8.83 27.81
CA ARG A 245 3.89 -8.62 26.75
C ARG A 245 4.01 -7.21 26.14
N PRO A 246 3.67 -7.04 24.85
CA PRO A 246 3.65 -5.72 24.24
C PRO A 246 2.48 -4.88 24.75
N LEU A 247 2.61 -3.55 24.62
CA LEU A 247 1.59 -2.57 25.01
C LEU A 247 1.19 -1.71 23.81
N LEU A 248 -0.12 -1.62 23.55
CA LEU A 248 -0.70 -0.56 22.74
C LEU A 248 -1.26 0.53 23.65
N ILE A 249 -0.94 1.79 23.38
CA ILE A 249 -1.52 2.95 24.06
C ILE A 249 -2.43 3.68 23.08
N ILE A 250 -3.70 3.81 23.44
CA ILE A 250 -4.70 4.59 22.71
C ILE A 250 -5.08 5.76 23.61
N ALA A 251 -4.74 6.99 23.20
CA ALA A 251 -5.04 8.19 23.95
C ALA A 251 -5.50 9.32 23.02
N GLU A 252 -6.11 10.38 23.56
CA GLU A 252 -6.49 11.55 22.75
C GLU A 252 -5.32 12.05 21.91
N ASP A 253 -4.15 12.19 22.52
CA ASP A 253 -2.86 12.46 21.90
C ASP A 253 -1.73 11.99 22.83
N ILE A 254 -0.56 11.72 22.23
CA ILE A 254 0.67 11.45 23.00
C ILE A 254 1.76 12.31 22.41
N GLU A 255 2.24 13.26 23.16
CA GLU A 255 3.14 14.30 22.65
C GLU A 255 4.29 14.60 23.62
N GLY A 256 5.25 15.38 23.16
CA GLY A 256 6.35 15.89 23.98
C GLY A 256 7.23 14.79 24.59
N GLU A 257 7.49 14.92 25.90
CA GLU A 257 8.36 14.01 26.64
C GLU A 257 7.82 12.57 26.68
N ALA A 258 6.48 12.40 26.74
CA ALA A 258 5.86 11.10 26.79
C ALA A 258 6.16 10.28 25.52
N LEU A 259 5.94 10.86 24.35
CA LEU A 259 6.21 10.18 23.07
C LEU A 259 7.71 9.89 22.91
N ALA A 260 8.57 10.87 23.20
CA ALA A 260 10.02 10.71 23.08
C ALA A 260 10.54 9.57 23.96
N THR A 261 10.06 9.49 25.21
CA THR A 261 10.49 8.46 26.15
C THR A 261 9.98 7.07 25.76
N LEU A 262 8.76 6.93 25.25
CA LEU A 262 8.25 5.66 24.72
C LEU A 262 9.10 5.18 23.53
N VAL A 263 9.43 6.07 22.60
CA VAL A 263 10.29 5.76 21.44
C VAL A 263 11.69 5.32 21.90
N VAL A 264 12.31 6.05 22.83
CA VAL A 264 13.66 5.70 23.33
C VAL A 264 13.66 4.33 24.02
N ASN A 265 12.66 4.04 24.85
CA ASN A 265 12.56 2.75 25.55
C ASN A 265 12.29 1.60 24.57
N LYS A 266 11.50 1.81 23.53
CA LYS A 266 11.29 0.83 22.46
C LYS A 266 12.58 0.56 21.69
N LEU A 267 13.32 1.59 21.30
CA LEU A 267 14.60 1.46 20.57
C LEU A 267 15.68 0.76 21.39
N ARG A 268 15.69 0.97 22.71
CA ARG A 268 16.58 0.25 23.64
C ARG A 268 16.17 -1.18 23.92
N GLY A 269 15.03 -1.64 23.39
CA GLY A 269 14.51 -2.99 23.62
C GLY A 269 13.93 -3.22 25.03
N GLY A 270 13.81 -2.17 25.85
CA GLY A 270 13.29 -2.28 27.20
C GLY A 270 11.76 -2.39 27.27
N LEU A 271 11.05 -1.90 26.27
CA LEU A 271 9.59 -1.92 26.21
C LEU A 271 9.11 -2.18 24.77
N LYS A 272 8.27 -3.20 24.62
CA LYS A 272 7.57 -3.45 23.35
C LYS A 272 6.30 -2.61 23.33
N VAL A 273 6.31 -1.45 22.69
CA VAL A 273 5.21 -0.48 22.74
C VAL A 273 4.92 0.12 21.39
N ALA A 274 3.65 0.45 21.18
CA ALA A 274 3.18 1.34 20.14
C ALA A 274 2.14 2.29 20.71
N ALA A 275 1.97 3.43 20.05
CA ALA A 275 1.05 4.47 20.48
C ALA A 275 0.29 5.04 19.28
N VAL A 276 -1.03 5.21 19.46
CA VAL A 276 -1.94 5.75 18.46
C VAL A 276 -2.87 6.78 19.08
N LYS A 277 -3.41 7.68 18.24
CA LYS A 277 -4.47 8.60 18.68
C LYS A 277 -5.80 7.87 18.77
N ALA A 278 -6.62 8.26 19.73
CA ALA A 278 -8.00 7.82 19.83
C ALA A 278 -8.80 8.27 18.58
N PRO A 279 -9.69 7.42 18.06
CA PRO A 279 -10.54 7.77 16.95
C PRO A 279 -11.65 8.76 17.36
N GLY A 280 -12.08 9.60 16.41
CA GLY A 280 -13.16 10.57 16.63
C GLY A 280 -12.76 11.81 17.45
N PHE A 281 -13.75 12.65 17.77
CA PHE A 281 -13.60 13.89 18.52
C PHE A 281 -14.75 14.05 19.51
N GLY A 282 -14.51 14.73 20.63
CA GLY A 282 -15.55 15.03 21.64
C GLY A 282 -16.26 13.76 22.13
N ASP A 283 -17.60 13.81 22.23
CA ASP A 283 -18.40 12.69 22.75
C ASP A 283 -18.32 11.44 21.86
N ARG A 284 -18.08 11.60 20.57
CA ARG A 284 -17.85 10.46 19.67
C ARG A 284 -16.58 9.72 20.02
N ARG A 285 -15.50 10.44 20.38
CA ARG A 285 -14.26 9.81 20.81
C ARG A 285 -14.50 8.99 22.08
N LYS A 286 -15.23 9.54 23.07
CA LYS A 286 -15.60 8.80 24.28
C LYS A 286 -16.35 7.51 23.94
N ALA A 287 -17.36 7.60 23.08
CA ALA A 287 -18.16 6.45 22.67
C ALA A 287 -17.33 5.40 21.92
N MET A 288 -16.38 5.81 21.06
CA MET A 288 -15.49 4.86 20.36
C MET A 288 -14.45 4.23 21.29
N LEU A 289 -13.95 4.96 22.27
CA LEU A 289 -13.08 4.38 23.31
C LEU A 289 -13.80 3.33 24.15
N GLU A 290 -15.09 3.56 24.47
CA GLU A 290 -15.93 2.57 25.14
C GLU A 290 -16.16 1.32 24.27
N ASP A 291 -16.37 1.49 22.96
CA ASP A 291 -16.51 0.36 22.04
C ASP A 291 -15.24 -0.49 21.99
N ILE A 292 -14.06 0.17 21.96
CA ILE A 292 -12.76 -0.52 22.02
C ILE A 292 -12.59 -1.23 23.37
N ALA A 293 -12.98 -0.60 24.47
CA ALA A 293 -12.90 -1.18 25.82
C ALA A 293 -13.75 -2.45 25.92
N ILE A 294 -14.99 -2.40 25.43
CA ILE A 294 -15.89 -3.56 25.42
C ILE A 294 -15.32 -4.68 24.53
N LEU A 295 -14.83 -4.33 23.35
CA LEU A 295 -14.23 -5.28 22.42
C LEU A 295 -13.01 -6.01 22.98
N THR A 296 -12.21 -5.32 23.78
CA THR A 296 -10.94 -5.83 24.30
C THR A 296 -11.01 -6.30 25.76
N LYS A 297 -12.18 -6.21 26.39
CA LYS A 297 -12.41 -6.46 27.83
C LYS A 297 -11.53 -5.56 28.71
N GLY A 298 -11.31 -4.32 28.28
CA GLY A 298 -10.58 -3.30 29.02
C GLY A 298 -11.50 -2.24 29.64
N GLU A 299 -10.90 -1.27 30.31
CA GLU A 299 -11.59 -0.12 30.88
C GLU A 299 -11.04 1.17 30.26
N VAL A 300 -11.93 2.15 30.05
CA VAL A 300 -11.52 3.50 29.63
C VAL A 300 -11.00 4.22 30.87
N VAL A 301 -9.73 4.57 30.87
CA VAL A 301 -9.11 5.38 31.93
C VAL A 301 -9.53 6.83 31.75
N SER A 302 -10.48 7.27 32.57
CA SER A 302 -11.06 8.60 32.55
C SER A 302 -11.23 9.13 33.97
N GLU A 303 -10.79 10.36 34.18
CA GLU A 303 -11.00 11.04 35.46
C GLU A 303 -12.48 11.32 35.72
N ASP A 304 -13.28 11.50 34.65
CA ASP A 304 -14.73 11.68 34.76
C ASP A 304 -15.42 10.43 35.35
N LEU A 305 -14.81 9.24 35.11
CA LEU A 305 -15.22 7.97 35.72
C LEU A 305 -14.53 7.67 37.05
N GLY A 306 -13.73 8.60 37.57
CA GLY A 306 -12.99 8.44 38.81
C GLY A 306 -11.73 7.59 38.74
N ILE A 307 -11.29 7.18 37.52
CA ILE A 307 -10.12 6.34 37.31
C ILE A 307 -8.92 7.23 37.00
N LYS A 308 -7.94 7.25 37.89
CA LYS A 308 -6.68 7.95 37.69
C LYS A 308 -5.65 7.02 37.04
N LEU A 309 -4.80 7.59 36.18
CA LEU A 309 -3.78 6.83 35.43
C LEU A 309 -2.79 6.10 36.35
N GLU A 310 -2.45 6.70 37.52
CA GLU A 310 -1.56 6.12 38.51
C GLU A 310 -2.13 4.86 39.20
N SER A 311 -3.46 4.70 39.16
CA SER A 311 -4.16 3.57 39.81
C SER A 311 -4.46 2.42 38.85
N VAL A 312 -4.06 2.54 37.59
CA VAL A 312 -4.32 1.53 36.57
C VAL A 312 -3.52 0.26 36.84
N THR A 313 -4.20 -0.87 36.76
CA THR A 313 -3.61 -2.20 36.94
C THR A 313 -3.67 -2.99 35.61
N LEU A 314 -2.89 -4.09 35.51
CA LEU A 314 -2.92 -4.95 34.31
C LEU A 314 -4.33 -5.52 34.03
N GLY A 315 -5.15 -5.73 35.08
CA GLY A 315 -6.52 -6.24 34.91
C GLY A 315 -7.50 -5.26 34.29
N MET A 316 -7.18 -3.97 34.27
CA MET A 316 -7.98 -2.91 33.65
C MET A 316 -7.60 -2.68 32.17
N LEU A 317 -6.46 -3.22 31.75
CA LEU A 317 -6.02 -3.13 30.36
C LEU A 317 -6.82 -4.07 29.49
N GLY A 318 -7.21 -3.59 28.31
CA GLY A 318 -7.75 -4.45 27.27
C GLY A 318 -6.70 -5.44 26.75
N THR A 319 -7.15 -6.51 26.13
CA THR A 319 -6.29 -7.50 25.46
C THR A 319 -6.89 -7.95 24.13
N ALA A 320 -6.04 -8.35 23.22
CA ALA A 320 -6.42 -8.93 21.94
C ALA A 320 -5.36 -9.96 21.54
N LYS A 321 -5.68 -10.84 20.60
CA LYS A 321 -4.70 -11.78 20.07
C LYS A 321 -3.65 -11.07 19.21
N ARG A 322 -4.08 -10.09 18.41
CA ARG A 322 -3.18 -9.30 17.58
C ARG A 322 -3.67 -7.86 17.42
N VAL A 323 -2.72 -6.95 17.31
CA VAL A 323 -2.97 -5.58 16.83
C VAL A 323 -1.99 -5.28 15.70
N THR A 324 -2.51 -4.78 14.58
CA THR A 324 -1.72 -4.31 13.44
C THR A 324 -1.98 -2.84 13.23
N ILE A 325 -0.90 -2.05 13.09
CA ILE A 325 -1.00 -0.59 12.91
C ILE A 325 -0.18 -0.23 11.67
N ASP A 326 -0.80 0.42 10.72
CA ASP A 326 -0.12 1.08 9.60
C ASP A 326 -0.03 2.61 9.83
N LYS A 327 0.32 3.37 8.80
CA LYS A 327 0.42 4.85 8.90
C LYS A 327 -0.94 5.53 9.10
N ASP A 328 -2.04 4.88 8.70
CA ASP A 328 -3.38 5.46 8.65
C ASP A 328 -4.37 4.77 9.59
N ASN A 329 -4.19 3.46 9.86
CA ASN A 329 -5.17 2.62 10.53
C ASN A 329 -4.59 1.80 11.68
N THR A 330 -5.45 1.46 12.63
CA THR A 330 -5.22 0.48 13.69
C THR A 330 -6.28 -0.61 13.61
N THR A 331 -5.87 -1.86 13.47
CA THR A 331 -6.75 -3.05 13.42
C THR A 331 -6.53 -3.90 14.66
N ILE A 332 -7.58 -4.13 15.42
CA ILE A 332 -7.63 -5.04 16.57
C ILE A 332 -8.28 -6.34 16.09
N VAL A 333 -7.59 -7.46 16.25
CA VAL A 333 -8.05 -8.79 15.82
C VAL A 333 -8.19 -9.69 17.03
N ASP A 334 -9.32 -10.37 17.15
CA ASP A 334 -9.65 -11.32 18.20
C ASP A 334 -9.48 -10.67 19.60
N GLY A 335 -10.30 -9.63 19.84
CA GLY A 335 -10.38 -8.94 21.13
C GLY A 335 -10.95 -9.87 22.18
N ALA A 336 -10.48 -9.74 23.42
CA ALA A 336 -10.90 -10.60 24.54
C ALA A 336 -12.28 -10.23 25.13
N GLY A 337 -13.05 -9.36 24.47
CA GLY A 337 -14.38 -8.94 24.89
C GLY A 337 -15.37 -10.10 24.91
N GLU A 338 -16.30 -10.06 25.85
CA GLU A 338 -17.38 -11.04 25.96
C GLU A 338 -18.37 -10.82 24.82
N ALA A 339 -18.70 -11.87 24.06
CA ALA A 339 -19.62 -11.80 22.90
C ALA A 339 -20.99 -11.19 23.26
N ASP A 340 -21.52 -11.50 24.45
CA ASP A 340 -22.77 -10.92 24.94
C ASP A 340 -22.66 -9.41 25.24
N ALA A 341 -21.51 -8.94 25.72
CA ALA A 341 -21.27 -7.52 25.96
C ALA A 341 -21.17 -6.75 24.64
N ILE A 342 -20.47 -7.31 23.64
CA ILE A 342 -20.36 -6.74 22.28
C ILE A 342 -21.73 -6.69 21.62
N LYS A 343 -22.52 -7.76 21.72
CA LYS A 343 -23.89 -7.83 21.21
C LYS A 343 -24.81 -6.81 21.89
N GLY A 344 -24.74 -6.68 23.21
CA GLY A 344 -25.48 -5.66 23.94
C GLY A 344 -25.12 -4.24 23.51
N ARG A 345 -23.83 -3.97 23.25
CA ARG A 345 -23.36 -2.68 22.74
C ARG A 345 -23.85 -2.39 21.32
N THR A 346 -23.81 -3.38 20.43
CA THR A 346 -24.34 -3.23 19.06
C THR A 346 -25.83 -2.94 19.06
N GLU A 347 -26.61 -3.60 19.94
CA GLU A 347 -28.03 -3.34 20.07
C GLU A 347 -28.33 -1.94 20.60
N ALA A 348 -27.56 -1.45 21.58
CA ALA A 348 -27.67 -0.09 22.06
C ALA A 348 -27.40 0.96 20.95
N ILE A 349 -26.42 0.72 20.07
CA ILE A 349 -26.13 1.57 18.92
C ILE A 349 -27.29 1.54 17.91
N ARG A 350 -27.90 0.38 17.63
CA ARG A 350 -29.08 0.26 16.76
C ARG A 350 -30.25 1.10 17.29
N GLN A 351 -30.51 1.04 18.58
CA GLN A 351 -31.55 1.88 19.20
C GLN A 351 -31.25 3.36 19.04
N GLN A 352 -29.99 3.78 19.19
CA GLN A 352 -29.61 5.17 18.93
C GLN A 352 -29.84 5.60 17.48
N ILE A 353 -29.59 4.72 16.50
CA ILE A 353 -29.87 4.98 15.07
C ILE A 353 -31.35 5.20 14.82
N GLU A 354 -32.23 4.45 15.49
CA GLU A 354 -33.68 4.57 15.35
C GLU A 354 -34.22 5.89 15.94
N VAL A 355 -33.64 6.35 17.04
CA VAL A 355 -34.12 7.52 17.78
C VAL A 355 -33.53 8.84 17.25
N THR A 356 -32.36 8.82 16.61
CA THR A 356 -31.71 10.05 16.15
C THR A 356 -32.48 10.73 15.02
N THR A 357 -32.65 12.06 15.13
CA THR A 357 -33.28 12.90 14.12
C THR A 357 -32.29 13.55 13.16
N SER A 358 -31.00 13.47 13.45
CA SER A 358 -29.91 13.99 12.63
C SER A 358 -29.44 12.96 11.62
N ASP A 359 -29.51 13.24 10.33
CA ASP A 359 -29.01 12.34 9.28
C ASP A 359 -27.51 12.12 9.39
N TYR A 360 -26.77 13.17 9.76
CA TYR A 360 -25.32 13.07 9.99
C TYR A 360 -24.98 12.17 11.19
N ASP A 361 -25.70 12.27 12.32
CA ASP A 361 -25.47 11.40 13.47
C ASP A 361 -25.89 9.96 13.16
N ARG A 362 -26.97 9.79 12.39
CA ARG A 362 -27.42 8.47 11.90
C ARG A 362 -26.32 7.80 11.07
N GLU A 363 -25.73 8.51 10.12
CA GLU A 363 -24.62 8.00 9.30
C GLU A 363 -23.44 7.58 10.17
N LYS A 364 -23.03 8.42 11.12
CA LYS A 364 -21.89 8.12 12.02
C LYS A 364 -22.17 6.99 13.01
N LEU A 365 -23.39 6.81 13.45
CA LEU A 365 -23.80 5.66 14.25
C LEU A 365 -23.82 4.38 13.41
N GLN A 366 -24.23 4.45 12.14
CA GLN A 366 -24.18 3.32 11.22
C GLN A 366 -22.74 2.87 10.93
N GLU A 367 -21.81 3.82 10.67
CA GLU A 367 -20.39 3.51 10.53
C GLU A 367 -19.84 2.81 11.78
N ARG A 368 -20.17 3.31 12.95
CA ARG A 368 -19.73 2.75 14.23
C ARG A 368 -20.29 1.35 14.47
N LEU A 369 -21.58 1.14 14.14
CA LEU A 369 -22.22 -0.16 14.20
C LEU A 369 -21.54 -1.15 13.26
N ALA A 370 -21.28 -0.76 12.02
CA ALA A 370 -20.61 -1.62 11.04
C ALA A 370 -19.21 -2.05 11.51
N LYS A 371 -18.43 -1.13 12.10
CA LYS A 371 -17.10 -1.42 12.63
C LYS A 371 -17.12 -2.40 13.81
N LEU A 372 -18.13 -2.35 14.68
CA LEU A 372 -18.23 -3.21 15.87
C LEU A 372 -18.93 -4.54 15.56
N ALA A 373 -20.00 -4.54 14.76
CA ALA A 373 -20.82 -5.72 14.50
C ALA A 373 -20.26 -6.63 13.38
N GLY A 374 -19.44 -6.08 12.48
CA GLY A 374 -18.89 -6.82 11.34
C GLY A 374 -17.78 -7.81 11.72
N GLY A 375 -17.12 -7.60 12.83
CA GLY A 375 -15.93 -8.38 13.20
C GLY A 375 -14.78 -8.20 12.22
N VAL A 376 -13.81 -9.11 12.29
CA VAL A 376 -12.67 -9.19 11.38
C VAL A 376 -12.62 -10.58 10.75
N ALA A 377 -12.63 -10.63 9.42
CA ALA A 377 -12.35 -11.87 8.70
C ALA A 377 -10.83 -12.05 8.63
N VAL A 378 -10.34 -13.20 9.05
CA VAL A 378 -8.92 -13.57 9.05
C VAL A 378 -8.72 -14.67 8.01
N ILE A 379 -8.07 -14.32 6.90
CA ILE A 379 -7.64 -15.31 5.89
C ILE A 379 -6.27 -15.82 6.32
N LYS A 380 -6.21 -17.11 6.68
CA LYS A 380 -4.95 -17.76 7.06
C LYS A 380 -4.38 -18.49 5.86
N VAL A 381 -3.17 -18.15 5.49
CA VAL A 381 -2.49 -18.65 4.30
C VAL A 381 -1.50 -19.74 4.68
N GLY A 382 -1.74 -20.96 4.17
CA GLY A 382 -0.86 -22.11 4.37
C GLY A 382 0.13 -22.32 3.21
N GLY A 383 1.14 -23.16 3.46
CA GLY A 383 2.12 -23.57 2.46
C GLY A 383 3.13 -24.57 3.01
N ALA A 384 3.87 -25.23 2.11
CA ALA A 384 4.84 -26.26 2.47
C ALA A 384 6.14 -25.69 3.03
N THR A 385 6.47 -24.45 2.70
CA THR A 385 7.69 -23.77 3.16
C THR A 385 7.37 -22.34 3.58
N GLU A 386 8.16 -21.77 4.47
CA GLU A 386 8.03 -20.39 4.92
C GLU A 386 8.11 -19.38 3.74
N VAL A 387 8.95 -19.65 2.76
CA VAL A 387 9.08 -18.83 1.55
C VAL A 387 7.79 -18.86 0.72
N GLU A 388 7.17 -20.03 0.57
CA GLU A 388 5.91 -20.19 -0.14
C GLU A 388 4.77 -19.49 0.59
N VAL A 389 4.66 -19.67 1.91
CA VAL A 389 3.62 -19.01 2.73
C VAL A 389 3.71 -17.49 2.60
N LYS A 390 4.92 -16.94 2.64
CA LYS A 390 5.14 -15.50 2.53
C LYS A 390 4.76 -14.97 1.14
N GLU A 391 5.13 -15.67 0.07
CA GLU A 391 4.75 -15.31 -1.30
C GLU A 391 3.23 -15.38 -1.50
N ARG A 392 2.59 -16.45 -1.02
CA ARG A 392 1.13 -16.61 -1.09
C ARG A 392 0.40 -15.54 -0.28
N LYS A 393 0.90 -15.20 0.91
CA LYS A 393 0.34 -14.12 1.74
C LYS A 393 0.40 -12.77 1.04
N ASP A 394 1.55 -12.40 0.47
CA ASP A 394 1.70 -11.14 -0.28
C ASP A 394 0.71 -11.09 -1.47
N ARG A 395 0.51 -12.21 -2.18
CA ARG A 395 -0.45 -12.34 -3.28
C ARG A 395 -1.91 -12.19 -2.82
N VAL A 396 -2.25 -12.73 -1.65
CA VAL A 396 -3.60 -12.58 -1.06
C VAL A 396 -3.83 -11.15 -0.61
N ASP A 397 -2.83 -10.49 -0.01
CA ASP A 397 -2.90 -9.08 0.37
C ASP A 397 -3.16 -8.18 -0.86
N ASP A 398 -2.43 -8.39 -1.96
CA ASP A 398 -2.61 -7.65 -3.22
C ASP A 398 -4.02 -7.87 -3.80
N ALA A 399 -4.47 -9.14 -3.85
CA ALA A 399 -5.79 -9.49 -4.35
C ALA A 399 -6.92 -8.88 -3.50
N LEU A 400 -6.74 -8.81 -2.19
CA LEU A 400 -7.69 -8.17 -1.27
C LEU A 400 -7.80 -6.67 -1.54
N HIS A 401 -6.67 -5.98 -1.71
CA HIS A 401 -6.65 -4.55 -2.01
C HIS A 401 -7.27 -4.24 -3.36
N ALA A 402 -6.95 -5.01 -4.41
CA ALA A 402 -7.56 -4.88 -5.72
C ALA A 402 -9.07 -5.10 -5.67
N THR A 403 -9.53 -6.06 -4.90
CA THR A 403 -10.96 -6.36 -4.73
C THR A 403 -11.68 -5.20 -4.04
N ARG A 404 -11.11 -4.62 -2.99
CA ARG A 404 -11.65 -3.40 -2.34
C ARG A 404 -11.72 -2.22 -3.31
N ALA A 405 -10.65 -1.98 -4.06
CA ALA A 405 -10.62 -0.93 -5.08
C ALA A 405 -11.70 -1.12 -6.15
N ALA A 406 -12.01 -2.36 -6.54
CA ALA A 406 -13.07 -2.68 -7.47
C ALA A 406 -14.48 -2.44 -6.88
N VAL A 407 -14.68 -2.76 -5.61
CA VAL A 407 -15.97 -2.48 -4.92
C VAL A 407 -16.20 -0.97 -4.78
N GLU A 408 -15.13 -0.17 -4.56
CA GLU A 408 -15.23 1.28 -4.41
C GLU A 408 -15.54 2.01 -5.73
N GLU A 409 -14.85 1.70 -6.82
CA GLU A 409 -14.94 2.47 -8.06
C GLU A 409 -15.34 1.65 -9.30
N GLY A 410 -15.68 0.38 -9.12
CA GLY A 410 -16.03 -0.52 -10.21
C GLY A 410 -14.83 -1.08 -10.96
N ILE A 411 -15.12 -1.72 -12.08
CA ILE A 411 -14.19 -2.47 -12.91
C ILE A 411 -14.22 -1.99 -14.37
N VAL A 412 -13.10 -2.20 -15.06
CA VAL A 412 -12.92 -1.98 -16.50
C VAL A 412 -12.28 -3.22 -17.14
N PRO A 413 -12.32 -3.38 -18.48
CA PRO A 413 -11.57 -4.44 -19.16
C PRO A 413 -10.08 -4.39 -18.81
N GLY A 414 -9.53 -5.53 -18.38
CA GLY A 414 -8.17 -5.64 -17.86
C GLY A 414 -7.10 -5.75 -18.96
N GLY A 415 -5.91 -6.18 -18.52
CA GLY A 415 -4.80 -6.43 -19.44
C GLY A 415 -4.29 -5.19 -20.18
N GLY A 416 -4.50 -3.99 -19.62
CA GLY A 416 -4.15 -2.70 -20.23
C GLY A 416 -5.13 -2.25 -21.32
N THR A 417 -6.17 -3.02 -21.61
CA THR A 417 -7.16 -2.76 -22.67
C THR A 417 -7.92 -1.45 -22.44
N ALA A 418 -8.36 -1.18 -21.20
CA ALA A 418 -9.06 0.05 -20.86
C ALA A 418 -8.27 1.31 -21.22
N LEU A 419 -6.97 1.35 -20.88
CA LEU A 419 -6.09 2.47 -21.21
C LEU A 419 -5.80 2.55 -22.71
N LEU A 420 -5.63 1.42 -23.40
CA LEU A 420 -5.43 1.41 -24.83
C LEU A 420 -6.60 2.07 -25.56
N TYR A 421 -7.82 1.70 -25.24
CA TYR A 421 -9.02 2.30 -25.86
C TYR A 421 -9.30 3.73 -25.39
N ALA A 422 -8.91 4.09 -24.17
CA ALA A 422 -9.00 5.46 -23.68
C ALA A 422 -8.10 6.43 -24.46
N SER A 423 -7.09 5.93 -25.19
CA SER A 423 -6.30 6.75 -26.11
C SER A 423 -7.16 7.43 -27.20
N LYS A 424 -8.29 6.82 -27.59
CA LYS A 424 -9.25 7.41 -28.55
C LYS A 424 -9.96 8.65 -28.00
N ALA A 425 -10.07 8.79 -26.65
CA ALA A 425 -10.61 10.01 -26.04
C ALA A 425 -9.70 11.25 -26.21
N LEU A 426 -8.46 11.02 -26.64
CA LEU A 426 -7.49 12.07 -26.95
C LEU A 426 -7.50 12.48 -28.43
N ASP A 427 -8.31 11.85 -29.28
CA ASP A 427 -8.42 12.22 -30.69
C ASP A 427 -9.02 13.61 -30.83
N GLY A 428 -8.31 14.50 -31.51
CA GLY A 428 -8.71 15.91 -31.68
C GLY A 428 -8.50 16.80 -30.45
N VAL A 429 -7.95 16.27 -29.34
CA VAL A 429 -7.60 17.10 -28.16
C VAL A 429 -6.31 17.86 -28.47
N THR A 430 -6.39 19.19 -28.42
CA THR A 430 -5.27 20.12 -28.63
C THR A 430 -5.04 20.96 -27.37
N GLY A 431 -3.77 21.29 -27.11
CA GLY A 431 -3.41 22.25 -26.06
C GLY A 431 -3.50 23.71 -26.54
N ALA A 432 -3.13 24.65 -25.69
CA ALA A 432 -3.11 26.06 -26.02
C ALA A 432 -2.00 26.43 -27.03
N ASN A 433 -1.00 25.57 -27.21
CA ASN A 433 0.08 25.69 -28.18
C ASN A 433 0.52 24.31 -28.68
N GLU A 434 1.48 24.29 -29.61
CA GLU A 434 1.99 23.08 -30.24
C GLU A 434 2.69 22.16 -29.23
N ASP A 435 3.48 22.70 -28.32
CA ASP A 435 4.18 21.92 -27.29
C ASP A 435 3.19 21.23 -26.32
N GLN A 436 2.10 21.92 -25.94
CA GLN A 436 1.05 21.30 -25.13
C GLN A 436 0.32 20.19 -25.90
N THR A 437 0.04 20.41 -27.18
CA THR A 437 -0.54 19.39 -28.05
C THR A 437 0.38 18.18 -28.16
N ARG A 438 1.69 18.41 -28.24
CA ARG A 438 2.67 17.32 -28.18
C ARG A 438 2.67 16.59 -26.86
N GLY A 439 2.44 17.31 -25.74
CA GLY A 439 2.24 16.69 -24.42
C GLY A 439 1.05 15.72 -24.41
N VAL A 440 -0.06 16.06 -25.07
CA VAL A 440 -1.20 15.14 -25.26
C VAL A 440 -0.78 13.90 -26.07
N ASP A 441 -0.01 14.07 -27.14
CA ASP A 441 0.50 12.96 -27.96
C ASP A 441 1.42 12.01 -27.19
N ILE A 442 2.23 12.53 -26.26
CA ILE A 442 3.10 11.72 -25.39
C ILE A 442 2.25 10.73 -24.60
N VAL A 443 1.19 11.21 -23.94
CA VAL A 443 0.28 10.33 -23.18
C VAL A 443 -0.41 9.35 -24.10
N ARG A 444 -1.00 9.80 -25.20
CA ARG A 444 -1.71 8.94 -26.16
C ARG A 444 -0.87 7.74 -26.60
N ARG A 445 0.41 7.96 -26.94
CA ARG A 445 1.35 6.89 -27.33
C ARG A 445 1.69 5.97 -26.17
N SER A 446 1.83 6.52 -24.96
CA SER A 446 2.21 5.77 -23.76
C SER A 446 1.11 4.81 -23.28
N LEU A 447 -0.17 5.10 -23.57
CA LEU A 447 -1.29 4.26 -23.16
C LEU A 447 -1.28 2.85 -23.77
N SER A 448 -0.57 2.64 -24.87
CA SER A 448 -0.39 1.31 -25.48
C SER A 448 0.67 0.45 -24.77
N ALA A 449 1.49 1.04 -23.89
CA ALA A 449 2.67 0.38 -23.32
C ALA A 449 2.34 -0.89 -22.53
N LEU A 450 1.21 -0.90 -21.80
CA LEU A 450 0.79 -2.04 -20.99
C LEU A 450 0.42 -3.25 -21.85
N VAL A 451 -0.49 -3.08 -22.80
CA VAL A 451 -0.88 -4.15 -23.73
C VAL A 451 0.34 -4.70 -24.45
N ARG A 452 1.22 -3.80 -24.91
CA ARG A 452 2.46 -4.20 -25.60
C ARG A 452 3.37 -5.02 -24.71
N GLN A 453 3.55 -4.61 -23.45
CA GLN A 453 4.41 -5.33 -22.51
C GLN A 453 3.83 -6.69 -22.12
N ILE A 454 2.52 -6.78 -21.87
CA ILE A 454 1.83 -8.04 -21.54
C ILE A 454 1.95 -9.03 -22.71
N ALA A 455 1.73 -8.55 -23.95
CA ALA A 455 1.88 -9.36 -25.16
C ALA A 455 3.33 -9.83 -25.35
N GLN A 456 4.32 -8.96 -25.13
CA GLN A 456 5.74 -9.32 -25.19
C GLN A 456 6.13 -10.39 -24.16
N ASN A 457 5.64 -10.26 -22.93
CA ASN A 457 5.88 -11.26 -21.89
C ASN A 457 5.24 -12.62 -22.25
N ALA A 458 4.17 -12.59 -23.05
CA ALA A 458 3.52 -13.78 -23.60
C ALA A 458 4.18 -14.35 -24.87
N GLY A 459 5.23 -13.68 -25.40
CA GLY A 459 5.94 -14.13 -26.59
C GLY A 459 5.39 -13.60 -27.92
N HIS A 460 4.51 -12.60 -27.89
CA HIS A 460 3.90 -11.97 -29.07
C HIS A 460 4.51 -10.59 -29.36
N ASP A 461 4.41 -10.13 -30.62
CA ASP A 461 4.74 -8.75 -30.95
C ASP A 461 3.68 -7.80 -30.38
N GLY A 462 4.07 -7.03 -29.35
CA GLY A 462 3.17 -6.11 -28.66
C GLY A 462 2.64 -4.97 -29.54
N ALA A 463 3.37 -4.57 -30.60
CA ALA A 463 2.90 -3.53 -31.51
C ALA A 463 1.78 -4.06 -32.43
N VAL A 464 1.91 -5.30 -32.90
CA VAL A 464 0.89 -5.98 -33.70
C VAL A 464 -0.38 -6.20 -32.90
N VAL A 465 -0.23 -6.66 -31.63
CA VAL A 465 -1.39 -6.87 -30.74
C VAL A 465 -2.13 -5.55 -30.47
N ALA A 466 -1.40 -4.50 -30.10
CA ALA A 466 -2.01 -3.19 -29.84
C ALA A 466 -2.68 -2.59 -31.09
N GLY A 467 -2.03 -2.70 -32.26
CA GLY A 467 -2.59 -2.24 -33.53
C GLY A 467 -3.91 -2.95 -33.86
N LYS A 468 -3.93 -4.29 -33.78
CA LYS A 468 -5.12 -5.09 -34.06
C LYS A 468 -6.31 -4.74 -33.14
N LEU A 469 -6.04 -4.42 -31.86
CA LEU A 469 -7.08 -3.99 -30.94
C LEU A 469 -7.61 -2.60 -31.30
N LEU A 470 -6.74 -1.66 -31.65
CA LEU A 470 -7.14 -0.29 -32.02
C LEU A 470 -7.96 -0.22 -33.33
N ASP A 471 -7.76 -1.16 -34.24
CA ASP A 471 -8.57 -1.32 -35.46
C ASP A 471 -10.02 -1.75 -35.14
N GLY A 472 -10.24 -2.35 -33.96
CA GLY A 472 -11.57 -2.73 -33.47
C GLY A 472 -12.33 -1.54 -32.88
N ASN A 473 -13.68 -1.68 -32.84
CA ASN A 473 -14.59 -0.66 -32.29
C ASN A 473 -15.17 -1.05 -30.91
N ASP A 474 -15.00 -2.28 -30.48
CA ASP A 474 -15.53 -2.76 -29.19
C ASP A 474 -14.44 -2.69 -28.11
N ALA A 475 -14.60 -1.74 -27.19
CA ALA A 475 -13.66 -1.51 -26.10
C ALA A 475 -13.63 -2.63 -25.03
N THR A 476 -14.51 -3.61 -25.13
CA THR A 476 -14.49 -4.79 -24.24
C THR A 476 -13.63 -5.93 -24.80
N ILE A 477 -13.30 -5.89 -26.08
CA ILE A 477 -12.43 -6.87 -26.73
C ILE A 477 -10.97 -6.55 -26.42
N GLY A 478 -10.25 -7.49 -25.86
CA GLY A 478 -8.82 -7.37 -25.55
C GLY A 478 -8.06 -8.64 -25.90
N PHE A 479 -6.76 -8.63 -25.66
CA PHE A 479 -5.89 -9.78 -25.82
C PHE A 479 -5.74 -10.51 -24.48
N ASN A 480 -6.31 -11.71 -24.38
CA ASN A 480 -6.09 -12.59 -23.23
C ASN A 480 -4.75 -13.31 -23.39
N ALA A 481 -3.73 -12.82 -22.71
CA ALA A 481 -2.37 -13.38 -22.79
C ALA A 481 -2.22 -14.76 -22.10
N SER A 482 -3.21 -15.20 -21.34
CA SER A 482 -3.23 -16.55 -20.75
C SER A 482 -3.57 -17.60 -21.81
N THR A 483 -4.55 -17.31 -22.66
CA THR A 483 -5.10 -18.21 -23.69
C THR A 483 -4.62 -17.90 -25.11
N ASP A 484 -3.89 -16.79 -25.29
CA ASP A 484 -3.42 -16.26 -26.58
C ASP A 484 -4.58 -15.92 -27.55
N THR A 485 -5.73 -15.49 -27.03
CA THR A 485 -6.96 -15.20 -27.79
C THR A 485 -7.39 -13.74 -27.68
N TYR A 486 -8.11 -13.28 -28.71
CA TYR A 486 -8.82 -12.00 -28.70
C TYR A 486 -10.28 -12.26 -28.36
N GLU A 487 -10.74 -11.77 -27.22
CA GLU A 487 -12.09 -12.05 -26.70
C GLU A 487 -12.62 -10.90 -25.84
N ASN A 488 -13.89 -10.97 -25.48
CA ASN A 488 -14.46 -10.03 -24.50
C ASN A 488 -13.87 -10.30 -23.12
N LEU A 489 -12.99 -9.41 -22.68
CA LEU A 489 -12.24 -9.58 -21.42
C LEU A 489 -13.14 -9.51 -20.18
N VAL A 490 -14.22 -8.74 -20.22
CA VAL A 490 -15.17 -8.68 -19.11
C VAL A 490 -15.86 -10.02 -18.91
N THR A 491 -16.30 -10.64 -20.02
CA THR A 491 -16.94 -11.98 -20.00
C THR A 491 -15.94 -13.06 -19.63
N ALA A 492 -14.69 -12.93 -20.09
CA ALA A 492 -13.61 -13.87 -19.77
C ALA A 492 -13.09 -13.70 -18.31
N GLY A 493 -13.58 -12.71 -17.57
CA GLY A 493 -13.14 -12.42 -16.20
C GLY A 493 -11.80 -11.68 -16.11
N VAL A 494 -11.23 -11.23 -17.22
CA VAL A 494 -9.97 -10.43 -17.27
C VAL A 494 -10.33 -8.97 -17.08
N ILE A 495 -10.38 -8.54 -15.82
CA ILE A 495 -10.88 -7.23 -15.39
C ILE A 495 -9.88 -6.55 -14.45
N ASP A 496 -9.79 -5.23 -14.52
CA ASP A 496 -8.96 -4.41 -13.63
C ASP A 496 -9.85 -3.44 -12.82
N PRO A 497 -9.53 -3.17 -11.54
CA PRO A 497 -10.22 -2.14 -10.78
C PRO A 497 -9.98 -0.74 -11.37
N THR A 498 -11.04 0.02 -11.57
CA THR A 498 -10.98 1.39 -12.12
C THR A 498 -10.05 2.30 -11.31
N LYS A 499 -10.11 2.20 -9.98
CA LYS A 499 -9.26 2.96 -9.05
C LYS A 499 -7.77 2.66 -9.29
N VAL A 500 -7.41 1.39 -9.48
CA VAL A 500 -6.03 0.97 -9.75
C VAL A 500 -5.53 1.56 -11.07
N VAL A 501 -6.31 1.41 -12.15
CA VAL A 501 -5.93 1.87 -13.49
C VAL A 501 -5.73 3.38 -13.54
N ARG A 502 -6.68 4.17 -12.99
CA ARG A 502 -6.57 5.64 -13.01
C ARG A 502 -5.46 6.16 -12.11
N THR A 503 -5.28 5.56 -10.91
CA THR A 503 -4.25 5.98 -9.95
C THR A 503 -2.87 5.70 -10.51
N ALA A 504 -2.67 4.55 -11.14
CA ALA A 504 -1.42 4.21 -11.80
C ALA A 504 -1.04 5.24 -12.89
N LEU A 505 -2.00 5.64 -13.74
CA LEU A 505 -1.77 6.66 -14.76
C LEU A 505 -1.47 8.04 -14.17
N GLN A 506 -2.23 8.47 -13.15
CA GLN A 506 -2.05 9.77 -12.51
C GLN A 506 -0.68 9.89 -11.82
N ASN A 507 -0.27 8.87 -11.07
CA ASN A 507 1.03 8.85 -10.39
C ASN A 507 2.18 8.77 -11.40
N ALA A 508 2.05 7.93 -12.43
CA ALA A 508 3.05 7.82 -13.49
C ALA A 508 3.27 9.15 -14.21
N ALA A 509 2.19 9.84 -14.58
CA ALA A 509 2.26 11.13 -15.28
C ALA A 509 2.80 12.24 -14.38
N SER A 510 2.43 12.25 -13.10
CA SER A 510 2.92 13.23 -12.12
C SER A 510 4.45 13.20 -12.03
N VAL A 511 5.02 12.02 -11.80
CA VAL A 511 6.48 11.87 -11.67
C VAL A 511 7.18 12.02 -13.02
N ALA A 512 6.61 11.51 -14.10
CA ALA A 512 7.15 11.71 -15.44
C ALA A 512 7.22 13.20 -15.80
N GLY A 513 6.19 13.98 -15.47
CA GLY A 513 6.17 15.43 -15.65
C GLY A 513 7.29 16.14 -14.89
N LEU A 514 7.58 15.72 -13.65
CA LEU A 514 8.72 16.25 -12.89
C LEU A 514 10.07 15.93 -13.54
N LEU A 515 10.27 14.68 -13.97
CA LEU A 515 11.50 14.27 -14.67
C LEU A 515 11.72 15.02 -15.98
N ILE A 516 10.65 15.20 -16.78
CA ILE A 516 10.72 15.92 -18.07
C ILE A 516 11.06 17.39 -17.87
N THR A 517 10.59 18.01 -16.78
CA THR A 517 10.84 19.43 -16.46
C THR A 517 12.14 19.66 -15.69
N THR A 518 12.88 18.61 -15.32
CA THR A 518 14.15 18.74 -14.59
C THR A 518 15.24 19.27 -15.50
N GLU A 519 15.93 20.33 -15.05
CA GLU A 519 17.07 20.95 -15.75
C GLU A 519 18.40 20.70 -15.04
N ALA A 520 18.39 20.60 -13.71
CA ALA A 520 19.58 20.34 -12.92
C ALA A 520 19.35 19.23 -11.90
N ALA A 521 20.35 18.38 -11.70
CA ALA A 521 20.39 17.37 -10.66
C ALA A 521 21.59 17.62 -9.74
N VAL A 522 21.38 17.56 -8.43
CA VAL A 522 22.38 17.82 -7.41
C VAL A 522 22.58 16.60 -6.53
N SER A 523 23.79 16.09 -6.45
CA SER A 523 24.17 14.93 -5.64
C SER A 523 25.34 15.24 -4.71
N GLU A 524 25.46 14.50 -3.62
CA GLU A 524 26.66 14.53 -2.78
C GLU A 524 27.82 13.83 -3.48
N LEU A 525 29.00 14.46 -3.48
CA LEU A 525 30.21 13.76 -3.89
C LEU A 525 30.50 12.61 -2.91
N PRO A 526 30.96 11.44 -3.41
CA PRO A 526 31.44 10.39 -2.53
C PRO A 526 32.56 10.98 -1.65
N GLU A 527 32.46 10.81 -0.34
CA GLU A 527 33.63 11.08 0.52
C GLU A 527 34.70 10.01 0.19
N ASP A 528 35.89 10.46 -0.22
CA ASP A 528 37.05 9.59 -0.23
C ASP A 528 37.31 9.20 1.22
N LYS A 529 36.86 8.00 1.62
CA LYS A 529 37.25 7.45 2.92
C LYS A 529 38.76 7.33 2.88
N PRO A 530 39.52 8.07 3.74
CA PRO A 530 40.95 7.89 3.80
C PRO A 530 41.20 6.39 4.09
N ALA A 531 42.07 5.79 3.28
CA ALA A 531 42.50 4.42 3.52
C ALA A 531 42.98 4.34 4.97
N MET A 532 42.37 3.45 5.76
CA MET A 532 42.84 3.22 7.13
C MET A 532 44.33 2.89 7.01
N PRO A 533 45.23 3.61 7.75
CA PRO A 533 46.63 3.28 7.74
C PRO A 533 46.76 1.82 8.19
N ALA A 534 47.47 1.03 7.38
CA ALA A 534 47.78 -0.35 7.73
C ALA A 534 48.41 -0.33 9.13
N MET A 535 47.80 -1.04 10.09
CA MET A 535 48.42 -1.25 11.40
C MET A 535 49.82 -1.84 11.18
N PRO A 536 50.89 -1.21 11.76
CA PRO A 536 52.18 -1.84 11.70
C PRO A 536 52.09 -3.18 12.39
N GLY A 537 52.43 -4.23 11.65
CA GLY A 537 52.51 -5.59 12.18
C GLY A 537 53.43 -5.62 13.38
N GLY A 538 52.83 -5.83 14.57
CA GLY A 538 53.58 -6.11 15.79
C GLY A 538 54.36 -7.40 15.59
N GLY A 539 55.68 -7.31 15.36
CA GLY A 539 56.59 -8.44 15.40
C GLY A 539 56.53 -9.07 16.78
N MET A 540 56.01 -10.27 16.88
CA MET A 540 56.18 -11.14 18.03
C MET A 540 57.63 -11.67 17.99
N GLY A 541 58.52 -11.03 18.79
CA GLY A 541 59.83 -11.53 19.11
C GLY A 541 59.70 -12.88 19.84
N GLY A 542 60.44 -13.86 19.35
CA GLY A 542 60.58 -15.15 20.01
C GLY A 542 61.13 -15.02 21.42
N MET A 543 60.60 -15.83 22.32
CA MET A 543 61.28 -16.28 23.52
C MET A 543 61.29 -17.79 23.50
N ASP A 544 62.49 -18.32 23.23
CA ASP A 544 62.90 -19.65 23.68
C ASP A 544 62.82 -19.72 25.22
N PHE A 545 62.11 -20.70 25.71
CA PHE A 545 62.56 -21.62 26.78
C PHE A 545 61.54 -22.76 26.91
#